data_5a0733dd46209e408672c4615ab0c0ea
#
_entry.id   5a0733dd46209e408672c4615ab0c0ea
#
_cell.length_a   1.000
_cell.length_b   1.000
_cell.length_c   1.000
_cell.angle_alpha   90.00
_cell.angle_beta   90.00
_cell.angle_gamma   90.00
#
_symmetry.space_group_name_H-M   'P 1'
#
loop_
_entity.id
_entity.type
_entity.pdbx_description
1 polymer ?
#
loop_
_entity_poly.entity_id
_entity_poly.type
_entity_poly.pdbx_seq_one_letter_code
_entity_poly.pdbx_strand_id
1 'polypeptide(L)'
;MEPKAYDLVVLGSGPAGEHGAATAAAFGKSVALVEKDPVLGGASTNTGTLPSKTFRETALALSGFRARELYGVDLSLRRECTIHDFMHHEQNVRRDEQKRVFSVLERNRVDLLNGTASSTLPANSQFNI
;
A
#
# COMPACT_ATOMS: atom_id res chain seq x y z
N MET A 1 19.32 -15.98 -18.61
CA MET A 1 18.59 -14.72 -18.79
C MET A 1 19.61 -13.59 -18.85
N GLU A 2 19.59 -12.78 -19.88
CA GLU A 2 20.45 -11.60 -19.89
C GLU A 2 20.05 -10.61 -18.81
N PRO A 3 21.02 -9.97 -18.13
CA PRO A 3 20.73 -8.98 -17.12
C PRO A 3 20.04 -7.75 -17.76
N LYS A 4 18.87 -7.38 -17.24
CA LYS A 4 18.17 -6.17 -17.66
C LYS A 4 18.68 -4.98 -16.86
N ALA A 5 19.12 -3.92 -17.54
CA ALA A 5 19.57 -2.69 -16.91
C ALA A 5 18.40 -1.72 -16.67
N TYR A 6 18.40 -1.04 -15.52
CA TYR A 6 17.44 -0.01 -15.17
C TYR A 6 18.16 1.26 -14.72
N ASP A 7 17.55 2.42 -14.95
CA ASP A 7 18.02 3.69 -14.40
C ASP A 7 17.84 3.77 -12.88
N LEU A 8 16.78 3.12 -12.37
CA LEU A 8 16.45 3.08 -10.95
C LEU A 8 15.87 1.71 -10.58
N VAL A 9 16.37 1.14 -9.47
CA VAL A 9 15.75 -0.01 -8.83
C VAL A 9 15.29 0.39 -7.44
N VAL A 10 13.99 0.23 -7.19
CA VAL A 10 13.34 0.56 -5.90
C VAL A 10 13.09 -0.71 -5.12
N LEU A 11 13.44 -0.72 -3.84
CA LEU A 11 13.24 -1.86 -2.95
C LEU A 11 12.07 -1.58 -2.00
N GLY A 12 11.01 -2.35 -2.18
CA GLY A 12 9.76 -2.26 -1.41
C GLY A 12 8.70 -1.36 -2.04
N SER A 13 7.44 -1.81 -1.95
CA SER A 13 6.25 -1.15 -2.52
C SER A 13 5.48 -0.29 -1.51
N GLY A 14 6.11 0.07 -0.39
CA GLY A 14 5.52 1.03 0.54
C GLY A 14 5.35 2.42 -0.10
N PRO A 15 4.68 3.38 0.60
CA PRO A 15 4.36 4.70 0.02
C PRO A 15 5.56 5.43 -0.60
N ALA A 16 6.72 5.38 0.03
CA ALA A 16 7.94 6.00 -0.50
C ALA A 16 8.42 5.31 -1.79
N GLY A 17 8.41 3.97 -1.80
CA GLY A 17 8.82 3.20 -2.98
C GLY A 17 7.87 3.39 -4.16
N GLU A 18 6.57 3.31 -3.93
CA GLU A 18 5.54 3.57 -4.93
C GLU A 18 5.72 4.96 -5.57
N HIS A 19 5.78 6.00 -4.73
CA HIS A 19 5.89 7.37 -5.23
C HIS A 19 7.24 7.64 -5.92
N GLY A 20 8.33 7.11 -5.37
CA GLY A 20 9.66 7.23 -5.98
C GLY A 20 9.73 6.56 -7.35
N ALA A 21 9.24 5.33 -7.45
CA ALA A 21 9.20 4.58 -8.70
C ALA A 21 8.32 5.28 -9.76
N ALA A 22 7.09 5.65 -9.38
CA ALA A 22 6.15 6.30 -10.29
C ALA A 22 6.68 7.67 -10.77
N THR A 23 7.28 8.45 -9.87
CA THR A 23 7.87 9.75 -10.21
C THR A 23 9.03 9.59 -11.18
N ALA A 24 9.98 8.70 -10.90
CA ALA A 24 11.12 8.49 -11.79
C ALA A 24 10.65 8.01 -13.18
N ALA A 25 9.69 7.10 -13.24
CA ALA A 25 9.12 6.63 -14.49
C ALA A 25 8.40 7.75 -15.26
N ALA A 26 7.69 8.66 -14.59
CA ALA A 26 7.06 9.83 -15.20
C ALA A 26 8.10 10.79 -15.83
N PHE A 27 9.32 10.81 -15.33
CA PHE A 27 10.45 11.51 -15.94
C PHE A 27 11.16 10.71 -17.05
N GLY A 28 10.55 9.64 -17.52
CA GLY A 28 11.06 8.84 -18.64
C GLY A 28 12.20 7.89 -18.26
N LYS A 29 12.38 7.59 -16.97
CA LYS A 29 13.39 6.64 -16.51
C LYS A 29 12.87 5.21 -16.61
N SER A 30 13.77 4.27 -16.93
CA SER A 30 13.48 2.83 -16.82
C SER A 30 13.57 2.42 -15.34
N VAL A 31 12.46 1.93 -14.78
CA VAL A 31 12.36 1.68 -13.35
C VAL A 31 11.90 0.24 -13.08
N ALA A 32 12.59 -0.43 -12.16
CA ALA A 32 12.12 -1.66 -11.54
C ALA A 32 11.77 -1.42 -10.08
N LEU A 33 10.69 -2.06 -9.60
CA LEU A 33 10.35 -2.12 -8.18
C LEU A 33 10.36 -3.58 -7.74
N VAL A 34 11.14 -3.88 -6.70
CA VAL A 34 11.26 -5.23 -6.13
C VAL A 34 10.47 -5.27 -4.82
N GLU A 35 9.51 -6.20 -4.72
CA GLU A 35 8.73 -6.43 -3.51
C GLU A 35 8.85 -7.90 -3.07
N LYS A 36 9.19 -8.11 -1.81
CA LYS A 36 9.34 -9.46 -1.24
C LYS A 36 8.02 -10.10 -0.83
N ASP A 37 7.07 -9.26 -0.40
CA ASP A 37 5.76 -9.73 0.04
C ASP A 37 4.85 -10.01 -1.18
N PRO A 38 3.90 -10.93 -1.06
CA PRO A 38 2.99 -11.26 -2.16
C PRO A 38 1.98 -10.15 -2.46
N VAL A 39 1.93 -9.12 -1.60
CA VAL A 39 0.99 -7.99 -1.70
C VAL A 39 1.73 -6.66 -1.64
N LEU A 40 1.24 -5.68 -2.41
CA LEU A 40 1.83 -4.35 -2.49
C LEU A 40 1.36 -3.44 -1.34
N GLY A 41 2.04 -2.28 -1.19
CA GLY A 41 1.67 -1.22 -0.26
C GLY A 41 2.43 -1.21 1.05
N GLY A 42 3.27 -2.22 1.29
CA GLY A 42 4.12 -2.32 2.48
C GLY A 42 3.33 -2.28 3.79
N ALA A 43 4.01 -1.94 4.90
CA ALA A 43 3.40 -1.90 6.24
C ALA A 43 2.27 -0.88 6.36
N SER A 44 2.33 0.24 5.65
CA SER A 44 1.29 1.27 5.68
C SER A 44 -0.08 0.76 5.27
N THR A 45 -0.13 -0.05 4.21
CA THR A 45 -1.36 -0.63 3.67
C THR A 45 -1.77 -1.90 4.42
N ASN A 46 -0.80 -2.75 4.75
CA ASN A 46 -1.10 -4.14 5.12
C ASN A 46 -1.14 -4.40 6.62
N THR A 47 -0.36 -3.68 7.44
CA THR A 47 -0.22 -4.01 8.87
C THR A 47 -0.29 -2.82 9.82
N GLY A 48 -0.14 -1.60 9.34
CA GLY A 48 0.02 -0.42 10.18
C GLY A 48 -1.07 0.63 10.01
N THR A 49 -0.78 1.67 9.28
CA THR A 49 -1.55 2.91 9.26
C THR A 49 -2.98 2.74 8.76
N LEU A 50 -3.16 2.11 7.58
CA LEU A 50 -4.48 1.99 6.97
C LEU A 50 -5.40 1.06 7.75
N PRO A 51 -4.98 -0.15 8.16
CA PRO A 51 -5.81 -1.02 8.98
C PRO A 51 -6.28 -0.38 10.28
N SER A 52 -5.38 0.23 11.04
CA SER A 52 -5.73 0.84 12.34
C SER A 52 -6.69 2.02 12.19
N LYS A 53 -6.50 2.84 11.17
CA LYS A 53 -7.41 3.96 10.86
C LYS A 53 -8.79 3.46 10.47
N THR A 54 -8.86 2.44 9.63
CA THR A 54 -10.13 1.86 9.16
C THR A 54 -10.88 1.19 10.32
N PHE A 55 -10.19 0.47 11.20
CA PHE A 55 -10.81 -0.09 12.40
C PHE A 55 -11.37 1.00 13.32
N ARG A 56 -10.63 2.08 13.52
CA ARG A 56 -11.11 3.22 14.30
C ARG A 56 -12.39 3.81 13.70
N GLU A 57 -12.42 4.07 12.40
CA GLU A 57 -13.60 4.62 11.72
C GLU A 57 -14.80 3.66 11.81
N THR A 58 -14.59 2.36 11.63
CA THR A 58 -15.63 1.35 11.79
C THR A 58 -16.18 1.33 13.22
N ALA A 59 -15.30 1.36 14.23
CA ALA A 59 -15.71 1.41 15.63
C ALA A 59 -16.54 2.67 15.96
N LEU A 60 -16.12 3.83 15.47
CA LEU A 60 -16.86 5.09 15.63
C LEU A 60 -18.24 5.03 14.97
N ALA A 61 -18.33 4.45 13.75
CA ALA A 61 -19.60 4.28 13.05
C ALA A 61 -20.55 3.35 13.82
N LEU A 62 -20.06 2.19 14.23
CA LEU A 62 -20.87 1.20 14.96
C LEU A 62 -21.27 1.65 16.37
N SER A 63 -20.46 2.48 17.03
CA SER A 63 -20.81 3.02 18.36
C SER A 63 -21.91 4.08 18.32
N GLY A 64 -22.28 4.55 17.13
CA GLY A 64 -23.22 5.66 16.98
C GLY A 64 -22.70 7.00 17.52
N PHE A 65 -21.39 7.07 17.85
CA PHE A 65 -20.81 8.26 18.50
C PHE A 65 -21.05 9.54 17.69
N ARG A 66 -20.88 9.48 16.37
CA ARG A 66 -21.10 10.64 15.48
C ARG A 66 -22.57 11.03 15.32
N ALA A 67 -23.51 10.10 15.58
CA ALA A 67 -24.93 10.37 15.47
C ALA A 67 -25.53 10.97 16.74
N ARG A 68 -24.89 10.78 17.90
CA ARG A 68 -25.40 11.28 19.19
C ARG A 68 -25.51 12.79 19.26
N GLU A 69 -24.73 13.50 18.46
CA GLU A 69 -24.73 14.97 18.38
C GLU A 69 -25.63 15.51 17.27
N LEU A 70 -26.26 14.64 16.47
CA LEU A 70 -27.13 15.04 15.37
C LEU A 70 -28.60 14.96 15.81
N TYR A 71 -29.30 16.08 15.79
CA TYR A 71 -30.71 16.13 16.11
C TYR A 71 -31.54 15.39 15.05
N GLY A 72 -32.42 14.49 15.51
CA GLY A 72 -33.31 13.73 14.62
C GLY A 72 -32.67 12.55 13.89
N VAL A 73 -31.42 12.18 14.25
CA VAL A 73 -30.75 11.00 13.68
C VAL A 73 -30.73 9.87 14.70
N ASP A 74 -31.36 8.75 14.34
CA ASP A 74 -31.30 7.49 15.07
C ASP A 74 -30.59 6.45 14.21
N LEU A 75 -29.47 5.88 14.71
CA LEU A 75 -28.75 4.82 14.07
C LEU A 75 -29.05 3.50 14.79
N SER A 76 -29.86 2.67 14.13
CA SER A 76 -30.10 1.31 14.57
C SER A 76 -29.36 0.30 13.68
N LEU A 77 -28.75 -0.71 14.28
CA LEU A 77 -28.18 -1.83 13.54
C LEU A 77 -29.33 -2.77 13.11
N ARG A 78 -29.33 -3.23 11.86
CA ARG A 78 -30.33 -4.18 11.36
C ARG A 78 -30.27 -5.55 12.05
N ARG A 79 -29.11 -5.91 12.59
CA ARG A 79 -28.82 -7.13 13.34
C ARG A 79 -27.62 -6.90 14.25
N GLU A 80 -27.36 -7.85 15.12
CA GLU A 80 -26.11 -7.83 15.88
C GLU A 80 -24.88 -7.84 14.94
N CYS A 81 -23.93 -6.95 15.23
CA CYS A 81 -22.69 -6.86 14.47
C CYS A 81 -21.71 -7.93 14.95
N THR A 82 -21.23 -8.72 14.03
CA THR A 82 -20.22 -9.76 14.31
C THR A 82 -18.80 -9.21 14.10
N ILE A 83 -17.81 -9.91 14.62
CA ILE A 83 -16.39 -9.60 14.35
C ILE A 83 -16.07 -9.65 12.84
N HIS A 84 -16.72 -10.54 12.12
CA HIS A 84 -16.58 -10.63 10.67
C HIS A 84 -17.07 -9.36 9.96
N ASP A 85 -18.20 -8.80 10.37
CA ASP A 85 -18.73 -7.53 9.83
C ASP A 85 -17.79 -6.38 10.13
N PHE A 86 -17.23 -6.35 11.34
CA PHE A 86 -16.26 -5.35 11.76
C PHE A 86 -14.98 -5.41 10.91
N MET A 87 -14.47 -6.60 10.62
CA MET A 87 -13.26 -6.81 9.83
C MET A 87 -13.48 -6.60 8.32
N HIS A 88 -14.73 -6.79 7.84
CA HIS A 88 -15.04 -6.76 6.41
C HIS A 88 -14.67 -5.43 5.74
N HIS A 89 -14.96 -4.32 6.39
CA HIS A 89 -14.64 -2.99 5.85
C HIS A 89 -13.12 -2.79 5.70
N GLU A 90 -12.34 -3.16 6.70
CA GLU A 90 -10.87 -3.08 6.65
C GLU A 90 -10.31 -3.91 5.50
N GLN A 91 -10.77 -5.16 5.35
CA GLN A 91 -10.30 -6.03 4.27
C GLN A 91 -10.57 -5.45 2.88
N ASN A 92 -11.73 -4.83 2.68
CA ASN A 92 -12.06 -4.18 1.42
C ASN A 92 -11.17 -2.96 1.16
N VAL A 93 -11.03 -2.07 2.13
CA VAL A 93 -10.19 -0.88 2.01
C VAL A 93 -8.74 -1.26 1.71
N ARG A 94 -8.20 -2.26 2.41
CA ARG A 94 -6.84 -2.76 2.16
C ARG A 94 -6.69 -3.32 0.76
N ARG A 95 -7.64 -4.13 0.30
CA ARG A 95 -7.62 -4.70 -1.05
C ARG A 95 -7.69 -3.63 -2.14
N ASP A 96 -8.52 -2.62 -1.93
CA ASP A 96 -8.66 -1.53 -2.89
C ASP A 96 -7.40 -0.67 -2.96
N GLU A 97 -6.73 -0.45 -1.83
CA GLU A 97 -5.44 0.24 -1.80
C GLU A 97 -4.33 -0.56 -2.49
N GLN A 98 -4.27 -1.88 -2.28
CA GLN A 98 -3.33 -2.75 -3.00
C GLN A 98 -3.53 -2.65 -4.53
N LYS A 99 -4.79 -2.66 -4.99
CA LYS A 99 -5.12 -2.47 -6.40
C LYS A 99 -4.72 -1.09 -6.91
N ARG A 100 -4.93 -0.05 -6.09
CA ARG A 100 -4.52 1.33 -6.44
C ARG A 100 -3.01 1.40 -6.66
N VAL A 101 -2.21 0.86 -5.74
CA VAL A 101 -0.74 0.81 -5.86
C VAL A 101 -0.34 0.08 -7.13
N PHE A 102 -0.90 -1.09 -7.38
CA PHE A 102 -0.64 -1.86 -8.60
C PHE A 102 -0.94 -1.03 -9.87
N SER A 103 -2.12 -0.41 -9.93
CA SER A 103 -2.54 0.39 -11.07
C SER A 103 -1.65 1.62 -11.31
N VAL A 104 -1.13 2.23 -10.25
CA VAL A 104 -0.19 3.35 -10.36
C VAL A 104 1.13 2.89 -10.98
N LEU A 105 1.70 1.78 -10.50
CA LEU A 105 2.94 1.23 -11.02
C LEU A 105 2.80 0.77 -12.48
N GLU A 106 1.72 0.05 -12.79
CA GLU A 106 1.42 -0.42 -14.14
C GLU A 106 1.26 0.73 -15.15
N ARG A 107 0.46 1.75 -14.81
CA ARG A 107 0.23 2.92 -15.66
C ARG A 107 1.52 3.69 -15.97
N ASN A 108 2.44 3.74 -15.01
CA ASN A 108 3.74 4.36 -15.19
C ASN A 108 4.79 3.40 -15.80
N ARG A 109 4.39 2.17 -16.18
CA ARG A 109 5.28 1.17 -16.79
C ARG A 109 6.50 0.83 -15.93
N VAL A 110 6.29 0.77 -14.62
CA VAL A 110 7.29 0.29 -13.67
C VAL A 110 7.31 -1.24 -13.73
N ASP A 111 8.47 -1.83 -13.94
CA ASP A 111 8.62 -3.28 -13.91
C ASP A 111 8.54 -3.79 -12.48
N LEU A 112 7.48 -4.54 -12.18
CA LEU A 112 7.26 -5.12 -10.85
C LEU A 112 7.89 -6.50 -10.77
N LEU A 113 8.84 -6.67 -9.85
CA LEU A 113 9.57 -7.91 -9.61
C LEU A 113 9.26 -8.43 -8.21
N ASN A 114 8.71 -9.64 -8.12
CA ASN A 114 8.47 -10.28 -6.83
C ASN A 114 9.72 -11.06 -6.39
N GLY A 115 10.25 -10.73 -5.22
CA GLY A 115 11.43 -11.38 -4.67
C GLY A 115 12.19 -10.52 -3.67
N THR A 116 13.25 -11.09 -3.14
CA THR A 116 14.16 -10.38 -2.23
C THR A 116 15.38 -9.88 -3.02
N ALA A 117 15.59 -8.57 -2.99
CA ALA A 117 16.76 -7.97 -3.60
C ALA A 117 17.97 -8.04 -2.65
N SER A 118 19.13 -8.32 -3.23
CA SER A 118 20.42 -8.16 -2.55
C SER A 118 21.38 -7.39 -3.45
N SER A 119 22.20 -6.50 -2.87
CA SER A 119 23.26 -5.85 -3.63
C SER A 119 24.56 -6.62 -3.47
N THR A 120 25.18 -6.97 -4.59
CA THR A 120 26.54 -7.51 -4.64
C THR A 120 27.48 -6.39 -5.08
N LEU A 121 27.66 -5.38 -4.22
CA LEU A 121 28.68 -4.37 -4.49
C LEU A 121 30.06 -4.97 -4.18
N PRO A 122 31.04 -4.87 -5.08
CA PRO A 122 32.41 -5.18 -4.74
C PRO A 122 32.87 -4.25 -3.61
N ALA A 123 33.69 -4.77 -2.68
CA ALA A 123 34.12 -4.09 -1.44
C ALA A 123 34.77 -2.70 -1.64
N ASN A 124 35.05 -2.30 -2.88
CA ASN A 124 35.71 -1.04 -3.26
C ASN A 124 34.82 -0.04 -4.03
N SER A 125 33.49 -0.21 -4.03
CA SER A 125 32.60 0.74 -4.70
C SER A 125 32.47 2.01 -3.87
N GLN A 126 33.11 3.09 -4.31
CA GLN A 126 32.88 4.43 -3.76
C GLN A 126 31.58 4.97 -4.38
N PHE A 127 30.62 5.33 -3.54
CA PHE A 127 29.48 6.16 -3.97
C PHE A 127 29.98 7.59 -4.06
N ASN A 128 30.14 8.13 -5.26
CA ASN A 128 30.21 9.57 -5.46
C ASN A 128 28.78 10.10 -5.45
N ILE A 129 28.45 10.86 -4.40
CA ILE A 129 27.21 11.63 -4.27
C ILE A 129 27.37 12.91 -5.07
#